data_8b3b84114953f86cb17773dec6e36348
#
_entry.id   8b3b84114953f86cb17773dec6e36348
#
_cell.length_a   1.000
_cell.length_b   1.000
_cell.length_c   1.000
_cell.angle_alpha   90.00
_cell.angle_beta   90.00
_cell.angle_gamma   90.00
#
_symmetry.space_group_name_H-M   'P 1'
#
loop_
_entity.id
_entity.type
_entity.pdbx_description
1 polymer ?
#
loop_
_entity_poly.entity_id
_entity_poly.type
_entity_poly.pdbx_seq_one_letter_code
_entity_poly.pdbx_strand_id
1 'polypeptide(L)'
;IKTLKSLSIIITMKNLKINSTNGKLNLSDLPQNCIFNKVITGCGGTTVALFNDRNYVISVPTTELIVNKTGLNEAGLSTITSPDGKTKVEVFGLFGVFSYKVKKELKEYLSTSGVKKIMCTYDKVAALSKILNPSEYQLLVDEYHILLKAYSYRHRAINGVLSHYKDYKSFCFMSATPISPEFKPLALEGVEEVNAVWDDTDTLFVALERTNKPYIKAANIINAYKVDGCITMN
;
A
#
# COMPACT_ATOMS: atom_id res chain seq x y z
N ILE A 1 5.03 38.63 -26.43
CA ILE A 1 4.25 38.01 -25.35
C ILE A 1 3.71 36.73 -25.91
N LYS A 2 4.37 35.56 -25.64
CA LYS A 2 3.86 34.24 -26.02
C LYS A 2 2.90 33.81 -24.92
N THR A 3 1.64 33.71 -25.27
CA THR A 3 0.56 33.17 -24.45
C THR A 3 0.87 31.71 -24.15
N LEU A 4 1.24 31.38 -22.91
CA LEU A 4 1.30 30.01 -22.44
C LEU A 4 -0.14 29.45 -22.43
N LYS A 5 -0.47 28.61 -23.41
CA LYS A 5 -1.66 27.78 -23.33
C LYS A 5 -1.47 26.81 -22.16
N SER A 6 -2.22 27.00 -21.07
CA SER A 6 -2.36 26.02 -20.02
C SER A 6 -3.00 24.78 -20.65
N LEU A 7 -2.23 23.72 -20.87
CA LEU A 7 -2.82 22.41 -21.11
C LEU A 7 -3.44 21.98 -19.79
N SER A 8 -4.76 22.10 -19.71
CA SER A 8 -5.54 21.45 -18.66
C SER A 8 -5.45 19.95 -18.90
N ILE A 9 -4.62 19.26 -18.13
CA ILE A 9 -4.58 17.80 -18.12
C ILE A 9 -5.92 17.35 -17.52
N ILE A 10 -6.75 16.74 -18.36
CA ILE A 10 -8.00 16.12 -17.89
C ILE A 10 -7.59 14.88 -17.12
N ILE A 11 -7.56 14.95 -15.79
CA ILE A 11 -7.40 13.76 -14.94
C ILE A 11 -8.73 13.01 -15.02
N THR A 12 -8.72 11.87 -15.66
CA THR A 12 -9.89 10.99 -15.70
C THR A 12 -9.97 10.27 -14.36
N MET A 13 -10.94 10.69 -13.53
CA MET A 13 -11.25 10.00 -12.27
C MET A 13 -12.32 8.94 -12.54
N LYS A 14 -12.02 7.71 -12.16
CA LYS A 14 -12.94 6.59 -12.28
C LYS A 14 -13.43 6.16 -10.88
N ASN A 15 -14.71 5.96 -10.73
CA ASN A 15 -15.30 5.43 -9.50
C ASN A 15 -15.45 3.91 -9.61
N LEU A 16 -14.91 3.19 -8.63
CA LEU A 16 -15.05 1.76 -8.47
C LEU A 16 -15.99 1.49 -7.28
N LYS A 17 -17.17 0.94 -7.56
CA LYS A 17 -18.07 0.51 -6.49
C LYS A 17 -17.48 -0.69 -5.78
N ILE A 18 -17.41 -0.61 -4.46
CA ILE A 18 -16.93 -1.68 -3.59
C ILE A 18 -18.12 -2.28 -2.86
N ASN A 19 -18.44 -3.51 -3.22
CA ASN A 19 -19.38 -4.33 -2.42
C ASN A 19 -18.57 -4.88 -1.25
N SER A 20 -18.69 -4.26 -0.10
CA SER A 20 -17.87 -4.63 1.04
C SER A 20 -18.54 -5.69 1.89
N THR A 21 -17.73 -6.43 2.63
CA THR A 21 -18.19 -7.29 3.72
C THR A 21 -17.38 -6.90 4.95
N ASN A 22 -18.03 -6.32 5.96
CA ASN A 22 -17.41 -5.84 7.20
C ASN A 22 -16.26 -4.85 6.93
N GLY A 23 -16.44 -3.88 6.02
CA GLY A 23 -15.44 -2.86 5.68
C GLY A 23 -14.18 -3.41 5.00
N LYS A 24 -14.23 -4.60 4.40
CA LYS A 24 -13.11 -5.21 3.67
C LYS A 24 -13.34 -5.17 2.17
N LEU A 25 -12.25 -5.00 1.42
CA LEU A 25 -12.25 -5.07 -0.03
C LEU A 25 -12.60 -6.51 -0.47
N ASN A 26 -13.73 -6.66 -1.13
CA ASN A 26 -14.13 -7.92 -1.76
C ASN A 26 -13.77 -7.87 -3.25
N LEU A 27 -12.46 -7.89 -3.54
CA LEU A 27 -11.91 -7.86 -4.90
C LEU A 27 -11.05 -9.10 -5.13
N SER A 28 -11.18 -9.69 -6.32
CA SER A 28 -10.30 -10.79 -6.75
C SER A 28 -8.87 -10.31 -7.06
N ASP A 29 -8.72 -9.03 -7.45
CA ASP A 29 -7.45 -8.37 -7.71
C ASP A 29 -7.57 -6.86 -7.50
N LEU A 30 -6.44 -6.17 -7.31
CA LEU A 30 -6.41 -4.71 -7.22
C LEU A 30 -6.59 -4.06 -8.60
N PRO A 31 -7.13 -2.84 -8.66
CA PRO A 31 -7.14 -2.06 -9.90
C PRO A 31 -5.73 -1.91 -10.47
N GLN A 32 -5.60 -2.00 -11.79
CA GLN A 32 -4.31 -2.04 -12.46
C GLN A 32 -4.00 -0.73 -13.19
N ASN A 33 -2.71 -0.41 -13.28
CA ASN A 33 -2.16 0.76 -13.99
C ASN A 33 -2.77 2.08 -13.52
N CYS A 34 -3.00 2.21 -12.22
CA CYS A 34 -3.71 3.33 -11.65
C CYS A 34 -3.17 3.77 -10.28
N ILE A 35 -3.64 4.92 -9.86
CA ILE A 35 -3.60 5.38 -8.47
C ILE A 35 -4.96 5.00 -7.85
N PHE A 36 -4.95 4.10 -6.86
CA PHE A 36 -6.16 3.61 -6.21
C PHE A 36 -6.35 4.26 -4.84
N ASN A 37 -7.32 5.16 -4.77
CA ASN A 37 -7.74 5.80 -3.52
C ASN A 37 -8.77 4.90 -2.84
N LYS A 38 -8.30 4.07 -1.91
CA LYS A 38 -9.16 3.10 -1.20
C LYS A 38 -10.09 3.72 -0.16
N VAL A 39 -9.87 4.99 0.21
CA VAL A 39 -10.65 5.81 1.15
C VAL A 39 -10.58 5.27 2.59
N ILE A 40 -10.80 3.98 2.81
CA ILE A 40 -10.82 3.35 4.14
C ILE A 40 -9.47 2.72 4.45
N THR A 41 -8.91 3.01 5.63
CA THR A 41 -7.72 2.33 6.15
C THR A 41 -8.06 0.91 6.62
N GLY A 42 -7.08 0.00 6.58
CA GLY A 42 -7.28 -1.37 7.08
C GLY A 42 -8.29 -2.21 6.29
N CYS A 43 -8.77 -1.74 5.14
CA CYS A 43 -9.75 -2.44 4.31
C CYS A 43 -9.23 -3.70 3.60
N GLY A 44 -7.95 -4.07 3.76
CA GLY A 44 -7.42 -5.33 3.24
C GLY A 44 -6.77 -5.24 1.85
N GLY A 45 -6.43 -4.07 1.33
CA GLY A 45 -5.81 -3.94 0.00
C GLY A 45 -4.54 -4.77 -0.15
N THR A 46 -3.61 -4.71 0.81
CA THR A 46 -2.41 -5.56 0.83
C THR A 46 -2.77 -7.05 0.91
N THR A 47 -3.87 -7.41 1.61
CA THR A 47 -4.38 -8.79 1.72
C THR A 47 -4.84 -9.31 0.35
N VAL A 48 -5.53 -8.49 -0.44
CA VAL A 48 -5.91 -8.85 -1.82
C VAL A 48 -4.68 -9.22 -2.65
N ALA A 49 -3.62 -8.41 -2.61
CA ALA A 49 -2.38 -8.67 -3.33
C ALA A 49 -1.65 -9.93 -2.83
N LEU A 50 -1.70 -10.22 -1.53
CA LEU A 50 -1.04 -11.39 -0.92
C LEU A 50 -1.73 -12.71 -1.26
N PHE A 51 -3.07 -12.75 -1.27
CA PHE A 51 -3.80 -14.01 -1.31
C PHE A 51 -4.50 -14.31 -2.65
N ASN A 52 -4.28 -13.49 -3.69
CA ASN A 52 -4.72 -13.83 -5.04
C ASN A 52 -3.71 -14.78 -5.75
N ASP A 53 -4.05 -15.23 -6.95
CA ASP A 53 -3.30 -16.18 -7.77
C ASP A 53 -2.25 -15.55 -8.70
N ARG A 54 -1.81 -14.30 -8.43
CA ARG A 54 -0.89 -13.55 -9.28
C ARG A 54 0.44 -13.27 -8.60
N ASN A 55 1.50 -13.18 -9.39
CA ASN A 55 2.81 -12.76 -8.90
C ASN A 55 2.75 -11.28 -8.50
N TYR A 56 3.21 -10.96 -7.29
CA TYR A 56 3.21 -9.60 -6.77
C TYR A 56 4.54 -9.21 -6.15
N VAL A 57 4.96 -7.98 -6.45
CA VAL A 57 5.90 -7.22 -5.63
C VAL A 57 5.08 -6.19 -4.86
N ILE A 58 5.05 -6.28 -3.55
CA ILE A 58 4.30 -5.41 -2.65
C ILE A 58 5.29 -4.52 -1.94
N SER A 59 5.36 -3.28 -2.38
CA SER A 59 6.29 -2.28 -1.85
C SER A 59 5.62 -1.45 -0.78
N VAL A 60 6.23 -1.38 0.40
CA VAL A 60 5.68 -0.70 1.59
C VAL A 60 6.66 0.33 2.15
N PRO A 61 6.18 1.35 2.90
CA PRO A 61 7.05 2.41 3.40
C PRO A 61 7.99 1.98 4.52
N THR A 62 7.61 1.00 5.35
CA THR A 62 8.36 0.64 6.55
C THR A 62 8.53 -0.87 6.71
N THR A 63 9.56 -1.26 7.45
CA THR A 63 9.86 -2.66 7.80
C THR A 63 8.76 -3.25 8.67
N GLU A 64 8.18 -2.47 9.58
CA GLU A 64 7.14 -2.91 10.51
C GLU A 64 5.91 -3.45 9.78
N LEU A 65 5.56 -2.88 8.62
CA LEU A 65 4.45 -3.39 7.81
C LEU A 65 4.75 -4.80 7.25
N ILE A 66 6.01 -5.09 6.92
CA ILE A 66 6.42 -6.43 6.48
C ILE A 66 6.38 -7.39 7.68
N VAL A 67 7.01 -7.02 8.80
CA VAL A 67 7.05 -7.81 10.04
C VAL A 67 5.64 -8.18 10.49
N ASN A 68 4.73 -7.21 10.54
CA ASN A 68 3.34 -7.41 10.97
C ASN A 68 2.56 -8.37 10.06
N LYS A 69 2.91 -8.45 8.76
CA LYS A 69 2.22 -9.33 7.82
C LYS A 69 2.85 -10.71 7.72
N THR A 70 4.17 -10.81 7.89
CA THR A 70 4.94 -12.03 7.63
C THR A 70 5.45 -12.73 8.88
N GLY A 71 5.50 -12.02 10.02
CA GLY A 71 6.12 -12.50 11.25
C GLY A 71 7.65 -12.60 11.21
N LEU A 72 8.29 -12.09 10.14
CA LEU A 72 9.74 -12.17 9.95
C LEU A 72 10.47 -11.12 10.78
N ASN A 73 11.54 -11.53 11.47
CA ASN A 73 12.44 -10.62 12.18
C ASN A 73 13.64 -10.17 11.32
N GLU A 74 13.91 -10.89 10.23
CA GLU A 74 14.94 -10.59 9.22
C GLU A 74 14.41 -10.91 7.82
N ALA A 75 15.10 -10.43 6.78
CA ALA A 75 14.71 -10.73 5.39
C ALA A 75 14.80 -12.24 5.11
N GLY A 76 13.76 -12.80 4.48
CA GLY A 76 13.69 -14.23 4.20
C GLY A 76 12.30 -14.70 3.79
N LEU A 77 12.09 -16.00 3.76
CA LEU A 77 10.83 -16.65 3.38
C LEU A 77 9.94 -16.90 4.61
N SER A 78 8.65 -16.64 4.47
CA SER A 78 7.64 -16.96 5.47
C SER A 78 6.42 -17.56 4.80
N THR A 79 5.69 -18.40 5.52
CA THR A 79 4.37 -18.89 5.12
C THR A 79 3.31 -18.20 5.96
N ILE A 80 2.43 -17.48 5.31
CA ILE A 80 1.32 -16.76 5.95
C ILE A 80 -0.01 -17.41 5.62
N THR A 81 -0.97 -17.23 6.51
CA THR A 81 -2.34 -17.75 6.34
C THR A 81 -3.32 -16.59 6.14
N SER A 82 -4.26 -16.77 5.23
CA SER A 82 -5.31 -15.79 4.98
C SER A 82 -6.18 -15.55 6.23
N PRO A 83 -6.82 -14.38 6.36
CA PRO A 83 -7.65 -14.05 7.53
C PRO A 83 -8.79 -15.04 7.78
N ASP A 84 -9.28 -15.73 6.75
CA ASP A 84 -10.31 -16.76 6.85
C ASP A 84 -9.76 -18.16 7.17
N GLY A 85 -8.44 -18.30 7.33
CA GLY A 85 -7.74 -19.53 7.66
C GLY A 85 -7.61 -20.56 6.52
N LYS A 86 -8.14 -20.27 5.32
CA LYS A 86 -8.27 -21.25 4.24
C LYS A 86 -7.07 -21.33 3.31
N THR A 87 -6.40 -20.22 3.06
CA THR A 87 -5.32 -20.13 2.08
C THR A 87 -3.99 -19.89 2.76
N LYS A 88 -2.97 -20.69 2.40
CA LYS A 88 -1.58 -20.47 2.81
C LYS A 88 -0.77 -20.02 1.61
N VAL A 89 0.08 -19.02 1.82
CA VAL A 89 0.93 -18.43 0.77
C VAL A 89 2.33 -18.23 1.30
N GLU A 90 3.33 -18.59 0.49
CA GLU A 90 4.72 -18.25 0.75
C GLU A 90 4.98 -16.80 0.32
N VAL A 91 5.58 -16.02 1.20
CA VAL A 91 5.94 -14.61 0.99
C VAL A 91 7.40 -14.41 1.32
N PHE A 92 8.15 -13.83 0.40
CA PHE A 92 9.53 -13.42 0.66
C PHE A 92 9.52 -11.97 1.18
N GLY A 93 9.92 -11.77 2.44
CA GLY A 93 10.10 -10.45 3.04
C GLY A 93 11.49 -9.91 2.74
N LEU A 94 11.59 -8.76 2.06
CA LEU A 94 12.87 -8.14 1.70
C LEU A 94 13.01 -6.74 2.31
N PHE A 95 13.79 -6.63 3.36
CA PHE A 95 14.07 -5.39 4.09
C PHE A 95 15.46 -5.42 4.72
N GLY A 96 15.91 -4.30 5.30
CA GLY A 96 17.23 -4.23 5.89
C GLY A 96 18.37 -4.38 4.86
N VAL A 97 19.44 -5.10 5.21
CA VAL A 97 20.60 -5.30 4.34
C VAL A 97 20.33 -6.36 3.29
N PHE A 98 20.48 -6.02 2.02
CA PHE A 98 20.36 -6.97 0.91
C PHE A 98 21.69 -7.71 0.69
N SER A 99 22.04 -8.58 1.63
CA SER A 99 23.27 -9.35 1.66
C SER A 99 23.32 -10.43 0.56
N TYR A 100 24.50 -11.04 0.37
CA TYR A 100 24.66 -12.18 -0.56
C TYR A 100 23.78 -13.37 -0.16
N LYS A 101 23.66 -13.66 1.14
CA LYS A 101 22.78 -14.71 1.68
C LYS A 101 21.32 -14.46 1.26
N VAL A 102 20.78 -13.27 1.53
CA VAL A 102 19.40 -12.90 1.18
C VAL A 102 19.18 -12.97 -0.33
N LYS A 103 20.16 -12.55 -1.14
CA LYS A 103 20.07 -12.66 -2.61
C LYS A 103 20.00 -14.11 -3.08
N LYS A 104 20.77 -15.00 -2.47
CA LYS A 104 20.78 -16.43 -2.77
C LYS A 104 19.41 -17.04 -2.43
N GLU A 105 18.92 -16.83 -1.22
CA GLU A 105 17.62 -17.32 -0.76
C GLU A 105 16.46 -16.78 -1.64
N LEU A 106 16.51 -15.50 -2.02
CA LEU A 106 15.53 -14.95 -2.96
C LEU A 106 15.57 -15.67 -4.32
N LYS A 107 16.76 -15.92 -4.88
CA LYS A 107 16.88 -16.63 -6.15
C LYS A 107 16.37 -18.08 -6.05
N GLU A 108 16.64 -18.75 -4.96
CA GLU A 108 16.10 -20.09 -4.67
C GLU A 108 14.58 -20.07 -4.61
N TYR A 109 13.98 -19.10 -3.88
CA TYR A 109 12.54 -18.90 -3.85
C TYR A 109 11.96 -18.63 -5.25
N LEU A 110 12.59 -17.76 -6.05
CA LEU A 110 12.13 -17.45 -7.40
C LEU A 110 12.18 -18.65 -8.35
N SER A 111 13.09 -19.62 -8.12
CA SER A 111 13.22 -20.83 -8.96
C SER A 111 12.20 -21.91 -8.63
N THR A 112 11.49 -21.84 -7.51
CA THR A 112 10.42 -22.80 -7.19
C THR A 112 9.18 -22.56 -8.07
N SER A 113 8.34 -23.59 -8.23
CA SER A 113 7.07 -23.45 -8.93
C SER A 113 6.04 -22.64 -8.11
N GLY A 114 4.98 -22.18 -8.75
CA GLY A 114 3.85 -21.50 -8.11
C GLY A 114 3.95 -19.98 -8.09
N VAL A 115 2.92 -19.37 -7.52
CA VAL A 115 2.78 -17.90 -7.42
C VAL A 115 3.82 -17.31 -6.49
N LYS A 116 4.42 -16.20 -6.90
CA LYS A 116 5.46 -15.51 -6.13
C LYS A 116 4.93 -14.24 -5.49
N LYS A 117 5.12 -14.14 -4.19
CA LYS A 117 4.77 -12.94 -3.39
C LYS A 117 6.04 -12.40 -2.73
N ILE A 118 6.38 -11.16 -3.03
CA ILE A 118 7.53 -10.47 -2.45
C ILE A 118 7.03 -9.22 -1.75
N MET A 119 7.17 -9.12 -0.44
CA MET A 119 6.97 -7.87 0.30
C MET A 119 8.30 -7.19 0.52
N CYS A 120 8.42 -5.92 0.13
CA CYS A 120 9.68 -5.20 0.28
C CYS A 120 9.47 -3.74 0.69
N THR A 121 10.51 -3.13 1.29
CA THR A 121 10.53 -1.68 1.47
C THR A 121 10.83 -0.97 0.16
N TYR A 122 10.39 0.27 0.00
CA TYR A 122 10.54 1.07 -1.24
C TYR A 122 11.97 1.06 -1.81
N ASP A 123 12.98 1.09 -0.94
CA ASP A 123 14.41 1.09 -1.33
C ASP A 123 14.87 -0.21 -2.01
N LYS A 124 14.08 -1.28 -1.97
CA LYS A 124 14.43 -2.56 -2.59
C LYS A 124 13.87 -2.71 -4.01
N VAL A 125 12.90 -1.91 -4.43
CA VAL A 125 12.24 -2.05 -5.74
C VAL A 125 13.24 -2.00 -6.89
N ALA A 126 14.12 -1.00 -6.93
CA ALA A 126 15.14 -0.89 -7.99
C ALA A 126 16.14 -2.05 -8.03
N ALA A 127 16.44 -2.65 -6.87
CA ALA A 127 17.32 -3.82 -6.80
C ALA A 127 16.59 -5.10 -7.24
N LEU A 128 15.31 -5.23 -6.88
CA LEU A 128 14.45 -6.35 -7.32
C LEU A 128 14.28 -6.37 -8.83
N SER A 129 14.02 -5.21 -9.47
CA SER A 129 13.83 -5.11 -10.92
C SER A 129 15.04 -5.58 -11.73
N LYS A 130 16.23 -5.73 -11.09
CA LYS A 130 17.45 -6.29 -11.71
C LYS A 130 17.62 -7.80 -11.51
N ILE A 131 16.82 -8.42 -10.63
CA ILE A 131 16.97 -9.83 -10.24
C ILE A 131 15.83 -10.66 -10.82
N LEU A 132 14.61 -10.16 -10.73
CA LEU A 132 13.42 -10.79 -11.31
C LEU A 132 13.12 -10.18 -12.70
N ASN A 133 12.24 -10.82 -13.44
CA ASN A 133 11.65 -10.23 -14.66
C ASN A 133 10.39 -9.43 -14.27
N PRO A 134 10.45 -8.08 -14.20
CA PRO A 134 9.32 -7.30 -13.71
C PRO A 134 8.02 -7.51 -14.51
N SER A 135 8.13 -7.81 -15.81
CA SER A 135 6.96 -8.02 -16.67
C SER A 135 6.10 -9.24 -16.29
N GLU A 136 6.59 -10.09 -15.40
CA GLU A 136 5.83 -11.25 -14.86
C GLU A 136 5.13 -10.93 -13.53
N TYR A 137 5.37 -9.76 -12.95
CA TYR A 137 4.88 -9.36 -11.64
C TYR A 137 4.00 -8.13 -11.71
N GLN A 138 3.00 -8.08 -10.85
CA GLN A 138 2.27 -6.85 -10.54
C GLN A 138 2.98 -6.11 -9.41
N LEU A 139 3.06 -4.78 -9.49
CA LEU A 139 3.63 -3.93 -8.44
C LEU A 139 2.51 -3.24 -7.66
N LEU A 140 2.43 -3.52 -6.36
CA LEU A 140 1.66 -2.70 -5.44
C LEU A 140 2.61 -1.75 -4.69
N VAL A 141 2.35 -0.45 -4.78
CA VAL A 141 2.99 0.58 -3.95
C VAL A 141 1.97 1.01 -2.90
N ASP A 142 2.06 0.39 -1.72
CA ASP A 142 1.12 0.64 -0.63
C ASP A 142 1.50 1.91 0.13
N GLU A 143 0.49 2.67 0.59
CA GLU A 143 0.62 3.96 1.26
C GLU A 143 1.47 4.97 0.46
N TYR A 144 1.21 5.06 -0.87
CA TYR A 144 2.02 5.87 -1.78
C TYR A 144 2.12 7.36 -1.40
N HIS A 145 1.17 7.89 -0.62
CA HIS A 145 1.22 9.25 -0.12
C HIS A 145 2.48 9.53 0.73
N ILE A 146 3.11 8.48 1.27
CA ILE A 146 4.37 8.59 2.03
C ILE A 146 5.55 8.91 1.09
N LEU A 147 5.45 8.60 -0.22
CA LEU A 147 6.50 8.95 -1.17
C LEU A 147 6.84 10.45 -1.13
N LEU A 148 5.82 11.32 -1.00
CA LEU A 148 6.04 12.76 -0.88
C LEU A 148 6.60 13.14 0.49
N LYS A 149 5.99 12.66 1.56
CA LYS A 149 6.40 12.98 2.93
C LYS A 149 7.83 12.57 3.24
N ALA A 150 8.29 11.47 2.64
CA ALA A 150 9.62 10.93 2.88
C ALA A 150 10.68 11.41 1.85
N TYR A 151 10.31 12.19 0.85
CA TYR A 151 11.21 12.53 -0.26
C TYR A 151 12.51 13.21 0.18
N SER A 152 12.45 14.10 1.16
CA SER A 152 13.61 14.85 1.64
C SER A 152 14.75 13.97 2.17
N TYR A 153 14.44 12.82 2.76
CA TYR A 153 15.44 11.91 3.35
C TYR A 153 15.49 10.51 2.68
N ARG A 154 14.51 10.17 1.81
CA ARG A 154 14.44 8.87 1.12
C ARG A 154 14.37 9.00 -0.40
N HIS A 155 14.82 10.10 -0.98
CA HIS A 155 14.72 10.40 -2.41
C HIS A 155 15.23 9.26 -3.32
N ARG A 156 16.32 8.57 -2.93
CA ARG A 156 16.86 7.42 -3.71
C ARG A 156 15.86 6.26 -3.77
N ALA A 157 15.23 5.92 -2.66
CA ALA A 157 14.24 4.85 -2.60
C ALA A 157 13.01 5.21 -3.44
N ILE A 158 12.54 6.44 -3.31
CA ILE A 158 11.37 6.95 -4.01
C ILE A 158 11.62 7.02 -5.52
N ASN A 159 12.77 7.58 -5.93
CA ASN A 159 13.15 7.59 -7.34
C ASN A 159 13.30 6.17 -7.89
N GLY A 160 13.77 5.21 -7.07
CA GLY A 160 13.82 3.80 -7.45
C GLY A 160 12.44 3.23 -7.79
N VAL A 161 11.41 3.52 -6.98
CA VAL A 161 10.02 3.13 -7.28
C VAL A 161 9.51 3.83 -8.55
N LEU A 162 9.63 5.16 -8.61
CA LEU A 162 9.10 5.98 -9.69
C LEU A 162 9.80 5.76 -11.05
N SER A 163 11.03 5.25 -11.07
CA SER A 163 11.77 4.94 -12.30
C SER A 163 11.44 3.54 -12.84
N HIS A 164 10.96 2.62 -12.00
CA HIS A 164 10.81 1.21 -12.36
C HIS A 164 9.35 0.71 -12.37
N TYR A 165 8.37 1.49 -11.89
CA TYR A 165 7.01 0.97 -11.78
C TYR A 165 6.39 0.56 -13.13
N LYS A 166 6.80 1.21 -14.23
CA LYS A 166 6.33 0.88 -15.59
C LYS A 166 6.97 -0.36 -16.20
N ASP A 167 8.05 -0.88 -15.60
CA ASP A 167 8.70 -2.10 -16.05
C ASP A 167 7.88 -3.34 -15.66
N TYR A 168 7.00 -3.20 -14.66
CA TYR A 168 6.15 -4.27 -14.16
C TYR A 168 4.96 -4.54 -15.10
N LYS A 169 4.44 -5.77 -15.04
CA LYS A 169 3.26 -6.21 -15.82
C LYS A 169 2.08 -5.26 -15.66
N SER A 170 1.86 -4.81 -14.44
CA SER A 170 0.91 -3.77 -14.07
C SER A 170 1.32 -3.17 -12.72
N PHE A 171 0.76 -2.03 -12.37
CA PHE A 171 1.05 -1.36 -11.12
C PHE A 171 -0.22 -0.80 -10.46
N CYS A 172 -0.16 -0.63 -9.15
CA CYS A 172 -1.18 0.05 -8.36
C CYS A 172 -0.50 0.88 -7.27
N PHE A 173 -0.70 2.19 -7.31
CA PHE A 173 -0.33 3.09 -6.22
C PHE A 173 -1.53 3.25 -5.30
N MET A 174 -1.49 2.63 -4.12
CA MET A 174 -2.65 2.54 -3.23
C MET A 174 -2.50 3.40 -1.98
N SER A 175 -3.53 4.11 -1.59
CA SER A 175 -3.61 4.82 -0.32
C SER A 175 -5.05 5.07 0.12
N ALA A 176 -5.27 5.21 1.42
CA ALA A 176 -6.50 5.78 1.97
C ALA A 176 -6.45 7.32 2.09
N THR A 177 -5.24 7.90 1.96
CA THR A 177 -5.00 9.34 2.04
C THR A 177 -4.49 9.80 0.66
N PRO A 178 -5.36 10.23 -0.25
CA PRO A 178 -4.94 10.67 -1.57
C PRO A 178 -4.05 11.90 -1.49
N ILE A 179 -3.16 12.04 -2.46
CA ILE A 179 -2.32 13.22 -2.63
C ILE A 179 -3.10 14.25 -3.44
N SER A 180 -3.13 15.50 -2.98
CA SER A 180 -3.70 16.60 -3.78
C SER A 180 -2.98 16.72 -5.13
N PRO A 181 -3.71 17.01 -6.22
CA PRO A 181 -3.13 17.03 -7.57
C PRO A 181 -1.87 17.90 -7.72
N GLU A 182 -1.82 19.03 -7.01
CA GLU A 182 -0.67 19.96 -7.03
C GLU A 182 0.62 19.38 -6.44
N PHE A 183 0.52 18.31 -5.62
CA PHE A 183 1.67 17.65 -5.03
C PHE A 183 1.98 16.28 -5.67
N LYS A 184 1.22 15.91 -6.72
CA LYS A 184 1.46 14.63 -7.41
C LYS A 184 2.83 14.65 -8.10
N PRO A 185 3.67 13.61 -7.91
CA PRO A 185 4.93 13.51 -8.63
C PRO A 185 4.72 13.53 -10.16
N LEU A 186 5.56 14.25 -10.90
CA LEU A 186 5.52 14.31 -12.36
C LEU A 186 5.56 12.90 -13.00
N ALA A 187 6.28 11.96 -12.39
CA ALA A 187 6.35 10.58 -12.85
C ALA A 187 4.98 9.86 -12.86
N LEU A 188 4.01 10.36 -12.07
CA LEU A 188 2.64 9.83 -11.99
C LEU A 188 1.63 10.71 -12.76
N GLU A 189 2.11 11.70 -13.49
CA GLU A 189 1.25 12.54 -14.32
C GLU A 189 0.62 11.69 -15.44
N GLY A 190 -0.69 11.87 -15.66
CA GLY A 190 -1.45 11.08 -16.65
C GLY A 190 -1.81 9.65 -16.21
N VAL A 191 -1.38 9.21 -15.02
CA VAL A 191 -1.85 7.93 -14.47
C VAL A 191 -3.31 8.08 -14.03
N GLU A 192 -4.17 7.14 -14.46
CA GLU A 192 -5.59 7.11 -14.10
C GLU A 192 -5.78 7.07 -12.58
N GLU A 193 -6.73 7.83 -12.06
CA GLU A 193 -7.13 7.74 -10.66
C GLU A 193 -8.43 6.97 -10.51
N VAL A 194 -8.43 5.99 -9.62
CA VAL A 194 -9.58 5.16 -9.28
C VAL A 194 -9.95 5.39 -7.83
N ASN A 195 -11.17 5.87 -7.58
CA ASN A 195 -11.69 6.07 -6.24
C ASN A 195 -12.62 4.93 -5.85
N ALA A 196 -12.41 4.35 -4.69
CA ALA A 196 -13.33 3.40 -4.11
C ALA A 196 -14.61 4.13 -3.65
N VAL A 197 -15.76 3.64 -4.07
CA VAL A 197 -17.08 4.07 -3.58
C VAL A 197 -17.67 2.89 -2.80
N TRP A 198 -17.70 3.03 -1.49
CA TRP A 198 -18.16 1.99 -0.57
C TRP A 198 -19.69 2.02 -0.44
N ASP A 199 -20.30 0.85 -0.40
CA ASP A 199 -21.76 0.70 -0.28
C ASP A 199 -22.25 0.65 1.18
N ASP A 200 -21.35 0.43 2.14
CA ASP A 200 -21.62 0.24 3.56
C ASP A 200 -20.81 1.17 4.48
N THR A 201 -20.59 2.42 4.07
CA THR A 201 -19.93 3.39 4.96
C THR A 201 -20.90 3.88 6.03
N ASP A 202 -20.61 3.53 7.27
CA ASP A 202 -21.25 4.15 8.41
C ASP A 202 -20.92 5.64 8.46
N THR A 203 -21.93 6.47 8.62
CA THR A 203 -21.74 7.91 8.83
C THR A 203 -21.23 8.12 10.24
N LEU A 204 -19.94 8.44 10.38
CA LEU A 204 -19.38 8.83 11.67
C LEU A 204 -19.68 10.31 11.92
N PHE A 205 -20.41 10.60 12.98
CA PHE A 205 -20.57 11.97 13.50
C PHE A 205 -19.32 12.32 14.32
N VAL A 206 -18.54 13.29 13.82
CA VAL A 206 -17.35 13.79 14.50
C VAL A 206 -17.67 15.12 15.15
N ALA A 207 -17.63 15.17 16.48
CA ALA A 207 -17.69 16.41 17.24
C ALA A 207 -16.27 16.98 17.39
N LEU A 208 -16.06 18.21 16.88
CA LEU A 208 -14.79 18.92 17.04
C LEU A 208 -14.88 19.86 18.24
N GLU A 209 -14.05 19.64 19.25
CA GLU A 209 -13.93 20.52 20.39
C GLU A 209 -12.57 21.24 20.41
N ARG A 210 -12.58 22.56 20.58
CA ARG A 210 -11.36 23.33 20.80
C ARG A 210 -11.00 23.34 22.28
N THR A 211 -9.76 22.99 22.59
CA THR A 211 -9.24 23.02 23.95
C THR A 211 -7.76 23.36 23.97
N ASN A 212 -7.33 24.11 24.98
CA ASN A 212 -5.92 24.36 25.28
C ASN A 212 -5.29 23.28 26.19
N LYS A 213 -6.08 22.27 26.58
CA LYS A 213 -5.64 21.14 27.41
C LYS A 213 -6.04 19.80 26.77
N PRO A 214 -5.53 19.46 25.57
CA PRO A 214 -6.02 18.33 24.78
C PRO A 214 -5.90 16.98 25.51
N TYR A 215 -4.83 16.74 26.24
CA TYR A 215 -4.64 15.47 26.96
C TYR A 215 -5.62 15.30 28.12
N ILE A 216 -5.91 16.37 28.88
CA ILE A 216 -6.90 16.32 29.97
C ILE A 216 -8.29 16.08 29.40
N LYS A 217 -8.64 16.77 28.29
CA LYS A 217 -9.94 16.58 27.65
C LYS A 217 -10.08 15.18 27.09
N ALA A 218 -9.06 14.65 26.42
CA ALA A 218 -9.06 13.27 25.93
C ALA A 218 -9.22 12.26 27.06
N ALA A 219 -8.49 12.41 28.17
CA ALA A 219 -8.64 11.53 29.34
C ALA A 219 -10.06 11.56 29.91
N ASN A 220 -10.67 12.74 30.01
CA ASN A 220 -12.06 12.88 30.50
C ASN A 220 -13.07 12.20 29.56
N ILE A 221 -12.91 12.36 28.23
CA ILE A 221 -13.73 11.69 27.23
C ILE A 221 -13.57 10.17 27.34
N ILE A 222 -12.33 9.66 27.36
CA ILE A 222 -12.04 8.23 27.48
C ILE A 222 -12.66 7.66 28.77
N ASN A 223 -12.54 8.36 29.90
CA ASN A 223 -13.10 7.91 31.17
C ASN A 223 -14.64 7.91 31.15
N ALA A 224 -15.28 8.90 30.53
CA ALA A 224 -16.73 8.94 30.41
C ALA A 224 -17.23 7.74 29.56
N TYR A 225 -16.57 7.43 28.46
CA TYR A 225 -16.96 6.31 27.58
C TYR A 225 -16.57 4.93 28.13
N LYS A 226 -15.57 4.83 29.02
CA LYS A 226 -15.23 3.56 29.69
C LYS A 226 -16.35 3.07 30.61
N VAL A 227 -17.12 4.00 31.21
CA VAL A 227 -18.27 3.66 32.04
C VAL A 227 -19.39 3.00 31.25
N ASP A 228 -19.52 3.35 29.96
CA ASP A 228 -20.56 2.84 29.05
C ASP A 228 -20.11 1.64 28.18
N GLY A 229 -18.90 1.12 28.39
CA GLY A 229 -18.41 -0.07 27.66
C GLY A 229 -18.10 0.14 26.17
N CYS A 230 -18.01 1.39 25.70
CA CYS A 230 -17.94 1.73 24.27
C CYS A 230 -16.57 2.02 23.68
N ILE A 231 -15.45 1.86 24.41
CA ILE A 231 -14.11 2.05 23.83
C ILE A 231 -13.28 0.79 23.98
N THR A 232 -13.12 0.06 22.90
CA THR A 232 -11.99 -0.85 22.68
C THR A 232 -10.90 -0.08 21.95
N MET A 233 -9.82 0.28 22.66
CA MET A 233 -8.59 0.72 21.98
C MET A 233 -7.83 -0.53 21.54
N ASN A 234 -7.76 -0.75 20.25
CA ASN A 234 -6.82 -1.67 19.59
C ASN A 234 -5.58 -0.91 19.16
#